data_f2cd6ac891906f7ada45a84731f327ad
#
_entry.id   f2cd6ac891906f7ada45a84731f327ad
#
_cell.length_a   1.000
_cell.length_b   1.000
_cell.length_c   1.000
_cell.angle_alpha   90.00
_cell.angle_beta   90.00
_cell.angle_gamma   90.00
#
_symmetry.space_group_name_H-M   'P 1'
#
loop_
_entity.id
_entity.type
_entity.pdbx_description
1 polymer ?
#
loop_
_entity_poly.entity_id
_entity_poly.type
_entity_poly.pdbx_seq_one_letter_code
_entity_poly.pdbx_strand_id
1 'polypeptide(L)'
;MISKKILIPALLGTAFLLGACGDDPAPAAPINPTPSSAVYPVPTSSSAIVPTSATPVPTSSTPTPVPTAYPKLGNSAALGYATTSYALWKGYHFSTYEQEHATYPELATEFNVVFLPDAVNNFLPAGRVVWSAQSSGYYRNYCMANSSLQPMKFRACSVSEGIGYGMLLAYFNGDDDAFIRMWNYTRGYRLYSNRKLMPWITVSFHWTEVDNSSATDADEDIATALILMYFKMVALGDVNTANIYLGDALTFINAIWDLEVNPATLLIYSGDEDLWKGTNPVYNLSYFSPVALRLFALVDPNPAHNWTGVLNAMYAYMQQVQDAGTGVFPDWSDATGAAANPPNGAAGSGPGSWTWYTFNKESVRIPWRIAWDYYWYQDVRAAAVLNKLNVFIATKSTNNPDSPVLSVNYSWNLDVGADNTRNTVVSSQWYAAWCATGLSGNPDWLNACTTGLNAKAPSNNTSSYFSDILLTMYSALLNGLMVRPF
;
A
#
# COMPACT_ATOMS: atom_id res chain seq x y z
N MET A 1 -24.36 67.70 36.01
CA MET A 1 -24.70 67.18 34.68
C MET A 1 -23.40 66.97 33.93
N ILE A 2 -22.81 65.83 34.04
CA ILE A 2 -21.56 65.48 33.34
C ILE A 2 -21.76 64.11 32.72
N SER A 3 -21.87 64.09 31.40
CA SER A 3 -22.01 62.88 30.58
C SER A 3 -20.66 62.11 30.53
N LYS A 4 -20.63 60.92 31.02
CA LYS A 4 -19.45 60.01 30.86
C LYS A 4 -19.63 59.22 29.55
N LYS A 5 -18.75 59.46 28.58
CA LYS A 5 -18.54 58.62 27.41
C LYS A 5 -17.72 57.41 27.84
N ILE A 6 -18.29 56.25 27.64
CA ILE A 6 -17.59 54.95 27.78
C ILE A 6 -16.85 54.68 26.47
N LEU A 7 -15.53 54.59 26.57
CA LEU A 7 -14.67 54.09 25.47
C LEU A 7 -14.68 52.56 25.55
N ILE A 8 -15.06 51.93 24.45
CA ILE A 8 -14.90 50.48 24.25
C ILE A 8 -13.53 50.29 23.53
N PRO A 9 -12.63 49.47 24.06
CA PRO A 9 -11.41 49.12 23.30
C PRO A 9 -11.75 48.14 22.20
N ALA A 10 -11.30 48.49 20.98
CA ALA A 10 -11.32 47.61 19.83
C ALA A 10 -10.37 46.45 20.07
N LEU A 11 -10.89 45.22 20.13
CA LEU A 11 -10.11 44.01 20.01
C LEU A 11 -9.61 43.91 18.56
N LEU A 12 -8.29 44.03 18.37
CA LEU A 12 -7.64 43.60 17.12
C LEU A 12 -7.76 42.08 17.04
N GLY A 13 -8.67 41.61 16.21
CA GLY A 13 -8.70 40.22 15.76
C GLY A 13 -7.56 39.99 14.79
N THR A 14 -6.56 39.23 15.20
CA THR A 14 -5.58 38.65 14.29
C THR A 14 -6.27 37.66 13.37
N ALA A 15 -6.56 38.09 12.15
CA ALA A 15 -7.00 37.21 11.10
C ALA A 15 -5.82 36.30 10.70
N PHE A 16 -5.90 35.02 11.05
CA PHE A 16 -5.08 34.00 10.44
C PHE A 16 -5.51 33.89 8.97
N LEU A 17 -4.71 34.47 8.09
CA LEU A 17 -4.74 34.18 6.66
C LEU A 17 -4.31 32.72 6.47
N LEU A 18 -5.29 31.85 6.36
CA LEU A 18 -5.10 30.55 5.72
C LEU A 18 -4.75 30.85 4.26
N GLY A 19 -3.47 30.69 3.93
CA GLY A 19 -3.00 30.80 2.56
C GLY A 19 -3.80 29.81 1.68
N ALA A 20 -4.58 30.38 0.77
CA ALA A 20 -5.20 29.64 -0.30
C ALA A 20 -4.09 29.01 -1.14
N CYS A 21 -4.16 27.70 -1.36
CA CYS A 21 -3.40 27.03 -2.39
C CYS A 21 -3.69 27.70 -3.73
N GLY A 22 -2.62 27.99 -4.49
CA GLY A 22 -2.69 28.66 -5.75
C GLY A 22 -3.65 27.99 -6.72
N ASP A 23 -4.34 28.82 -7.51
CA ASP A 23 -5.18 28.40 -8.60
C ASP A 23 -4.31 27.70 -9.66
N ASP A 24 -4.42 26.40 -9.76
CA ASP A 24 -3.97 25.67 -10.94
C ASP A 24 -4.86 26.08 -12.12
N PRO A 25 -4.30 26.29 -13.32
CA PRO A 25 -5.11 26.57 -14.49
C PRO A 25 -6.06 25.42 -14.72
N ALA A 26 -7.36 25.76 -14.80
CA ALA A 26 -8.41 24.79 -15.07
C ALA A 26 -8.09 23.98 -16.33
N PRO A 27 -8.08 22.64 -16.27
CA PRO A 27 -8.00 21.84 -17.47
C PRO A 27 -9.21 22.15 -18.37
N ALA A 28 -8.96 22.16 -19.67
CA ALA A 28 -9.99 22.41 -20.69
C ALA A 28 -11.21 21.51 -20.45
N ALA A 29 -12.40 22.10 -20.50
CA ALA A 29 -13.64 21.39 -20.28
C ALA A 29 -13.73 20.14 -21.19
N PRO A 30 -14.09 18.98 -20.65
CA PRO A 30 -14.28 17.79 -21.46
C PRO A 30 -15.45 18.03 -22.41
N ILE A 31 -15.21 17.80 -23.72
CA ILE A 31 -16.24 17.79 -24.74
C ILE A 31 -17.14 16.58 -24.41
N ASN A 32 -18.35 16.85 -23.95
CA ASN A 32 -19.36 15.81 -23.72
C ASN A 32 -19.64 15.10 -25.05
N PRO A 33 -19.34 13.79 -25.16
CA PRO A 33 -19.87 13.01 -26.27
C PRO A 33 -21.35 12.78 -26.04
N THR A 34 -22.16 13.18 -26.98
CA THR A 34 -23.59 12.86 -27.07
C THR A 34 -23.75 11.34 -26.94
N PRO A 35 -24.71 10.83 -26.15
CA PRO A 35 -24.90 9.38 -26.04
C PRO A 35 -25.42 8.84 -27.37
N SER A 36 -24.56 8.19 -28.13
CA SER A 36 -24.93 7.34 -29.22
C SER A 36 -25.49 6.03 -28.65
N SER A 37 -26.77 5.78 -28.84
CA SER A 37 -27.41 4.49 -28.52
C SER A 37 -26.90 3.42 -29.49
N ALA A 38 -25.72 2.91 -29.25
CA ALA A 38 -25.25 1.70 -29.91
C ALA A 38 -25.80 0.49 -29.15
N VAL A 39 -26.78 -0.17 -29.77
CA VAL A 39 -27.24 -1.50 -29.37
C VAL A 39 -26.10 -2.46 -29.67
N TYR A 40 -25.42 -2.94 -28.63
CA TYR A 40 -24.42 -3.99 -28.77
C TYR A 40 -25.15 -5.35 -28.94
N PRO A 41 -24.79 -6.14 -29.95
CA PRO A 41 -25.34 -7.50 -30.06
C PRO A 41 -24.83 -8.35 -28.89
N VAL A 42 -25.77 -9.03 -28.23
CA VAL A 42 -25.48 -10.06 -27.23
C VAL A 42 -24.65 -11.15 -27.91
N PRO A 43 -23.46 -11.53 -27.42
CA PRO A 43 -22.73 -12.65 -27.95
C PRO A 43 -23.51 -13.92 -27.66
N THR A 44 -24.00 -14.59 -28.71
CA THR A 44 -24.50 -15.95 -28.64
C THR A 44 -23.35 -16.86 -28.18
N SER A 45 -23.65 -17.68 -27.18
CA SER A 45 -22.82 -18.71 -26.56
C SER A 45 -21.72 -19.25 -27.48
N SER A 46 -20.48 -18.87 -27.27
CA SER A 46 -19.33 -19.60 -27.76
C SER A 46 -18.97 -20.65 -26.70
N SER A 47 -19.01 -21.90 -27.11
CA SER A 47 -18.62 -23.07 -26.37
C SER A 47 -17.33 -22.85 -25.59
N ALA A 48 -17.36 -23.12 -24.31
CA ALA A 48 -16.19 -23.13 -23.44
C ALA A 48 -15.12 -24.03 -24.08
N ILE A 49 -14.03 -23.41 -24.55
CA ILE A 49 -12.80 -24.15 -24.85
C ILE A 49 -12.23 -24.53 -23.49
N VAL A 50 -12.51 -25.73 -23.06
CA VAL A 50 -11.77 -26.38 -21.98
C VAL A 50 -10.34 -26.53 -22.48
N PRO A 51 -9.32 -25.95 -21.85
CA PRO A 51 -7.94 -26.25 -22.22
C PRO A 51 -7.66 -27.70 -21.80
N THR A 52 -7.77 -28.62 -22.73
CA THR A 52 -7.27 -29.98 -22.57
C THR A 52 -5.76 -29.93 -22.82
N SER A 53 -5.01 -29.58 -21.84
CA SER A 53 -3.61 -29.93 -21.62
C SER A 53 -3.04 -29.01 -20.55
N ALA A 54 -3.18 -29.42 -19.30
CA ALA A 54 -2.29 -28.92 -18.26
C ALA A 54 -0.89 -29.41 -18.62
N THR A 55 -0.06 -28.51 -19.13
CA THR A 55 1.38 -28.74 -19.19
C THR A 55 1.85 -28.99 -17.77
N PRO A 56 2.53 -30.09 -17.46
CA PRO A 56 3.00 -30.34 -16.11
C PRO A 56 3.86 -29.16 -15.66
N VAL A 57 3.56 -28.59 -14.51
CA VAL A 57 4.48 -27.71 -13.80
C VAL A 57 5.85 -28.38 -13.80
N PRO A 58 6.96 -27.72 -14.17
CA PRO A 58 8.28 -28.34 -14.18
C PRO A 58 8.60 -28.85 -12.78
N THR A 59 8.48 -30.13 -12.57
CA THR A 59 8.88 -30.83 -11.34
C THR A 59 10.36 -31.16 -11.42
N SER A 60 11.21 -30.19 -11.54
CA SER A 60 12.65 -30.42 -11.33
C SER A 60 13.42 -29.11 -11.30
N SER A 61 13.33 -28.42 -10.19
CA SER A 61 14.51 -27.77 -9.61
C SER A 61 14.67 -28.38 -8.22
N THR A 62 15.81 -28.98 -7.96
CA THR A 62 16.20 -29.41 -6.63
C THR A 62 15.92 -28.28 -5.67
N PRO A 63 15.07 -28.46 -4.65
CA PRO A 63 14.79 -27.36 -3.72
C PRO A 63 16.10 -26.88 -3.15
N THR A 64 16.42 -25.61 -3.31
CA THR A 64 17.51 -24.99 -2.56
C THR A 64 17.25 -25.31 -1.08
N PRO A 65 18.24 -25.84 -0.33
CA PRO A 65 18.02 -26.20 1.07
C PRO A 65 17.41 -25.00 1.79
N VAL A 66 16.20 -25.13 2.28
CA VAL A 66 15.55 -24.13 3.12
C VAL A 66 16.42 -24.02 4.38
N PRO A 67 16.94 -22.85 4.74
CA PRO A 67 17.69 -22.68 5.96
C PRO A 67 16.80 -23.14 7.13
N THR A 68 17.26 -24.09 7.92
CA THR A 68 16.51 -24.74 9.00
C THR A 68 16.32 -23.87 10.24
N ALA A 69 16.77 -22.61 10.20
CA ALA A 69 16.60 -21.64 11.28
C ALA A 69 16.37 -20.24 10.71
N TYR A 70 15.11 -19.91 10.44
CA TYR A 70 14.72 -18.50 10.40
C TYR A 70 14.78 -17.94 11.82
N PRO A 71 15.16 -16.66 12.01
CA PRO A 71 15.01 -16.04 13.31
C PRO A 71 13.53 -16.18 13.71
N LYS A 72 13.27 -16.91 14.78
CA LYS A 72 11.92 -17.04 15.31
C LYS A 72 11.53 -15.68 15.86
N LEU A 73 10.79 -14.92 15.07
CA LEU A 73 10.11 -13.73 15.53
C LEU A 73 8.90 -14.23 16.34
N GLY A 74 8.94 -14.01 17.62
CA GLY A 74 7.77 -14.22 18.46
C GLY A 74 7.53 -15.65 18.98
N ASN A 75 6.89 -15.66 20.11
CA ASN A 75 6.27 -16.82 20.74
C ASN A 75 4.74 -16.70 20.59
N SER A 76 3.96 -17.60 21.19
CA SER A 76 2.49 -17.56 21.11
C SER A 76 1.87 -16.24 21.62
N ALA A 77 2.49 -15.58 22.61
CA ALA A 77 2.03 -14.28 23.10
C ALA A 77 2.26 -13.18 22.05
N ALA A 78 3.38 -13.21 21.33
CA ALA A 78 3.66 -12.27 20.25
C ALA A 78 2.64 -12.39 19.11
N LEU A 79 2.26 -13.60 18.73
CA LEU A 79 1.19 -13.81 17.74
C LEU A 79 -0.13 -13.22 18.21
N GLY A 80 -0.42 -13.25 19.52
CA GLY A 80 -1.60 -12.63 20.13
C GLY A 80 -1.66 -11.11 19.90
N TYR A 81 -0.52 -10.41 19.94
CA TYR A 81 -0.47 -8.98 19.63
C TYR A 81 -0.77 -8.71 18.15
N ALA A 82 -0.20 -9.48 17.23
CA ALA A 82 -0.45 -9.33 15.81
C ALA A 82 -1.93 -9.54 15.46
N THR A 83 -2.54 -10.61 15.98
CA THR A 83 -3.96 -10.91 15.72
C THR A 83 -4.90 -9.89 16.36
N THR A 84 -4.55 -9.37 17.55
CA THR A 84 -5.31 -8.29 18.20
C THR A 84 -5.23 -6.99 17.38
N SER A 85 -4.03 -6.62 16.91
CA SER A 85 -3.85 -5.45 16.05
C SER A 85 -4.68 -5.57 14.78
N TYR A 86 -4.67 -6.74 14.14
CA TYR A 86 -5.51 -7.00 12.96
C TYR A 86 -7.01 -6.87 13.26
N ALA A 87 -7.48 -7.46 14.35
CA ALA A 87 -8.90 -7.40 14.71
C ALA A 87 -9.39 -5.96 14.94
N LEU A 88 -8.58 -5.14 15.61
CA LEU A 88 -8.87 -3.72 15.81
C LEU A 88 -8.85 -2.96 14.49
N TRP A 89 -7.79 -3.12 13.70
CA TRP A 89 -7.68 -2.48 12.38
C TRP A 89 -8.86 -2.84 11.48
N LYS A 90 -9.20 -4.13 11.38
CA LYS A 90 -10.36 -4.60 10.59
C LYS A 90 -11.66 -3.95 11.10
N GLY A 91 -11.87 -3.89 12.40
CA GLY A 91 -13.05 -3.27 13.00
C GLY A 91 -13.19 -1.78 12.65
N TYR A 92 -12.08 -1.07 12.48
CA TYR A 92 -12.08 0.38 12.24
C TYR A 92 -12.04 0.75 10.75
N HIS A 93 -11.34 -0.01 9.93
CA HIS A 93 -11.01 0.38 8.55
C HIS A 93 -11.58 -0.55 7.47
N PHE A 94 -12.09 -1.72 7.81
CA PHE A 94 -12.72 -2.60 6.84
C PHE A 94 -14.24 -2.40 6.82
N SER A 95 -14.82 -2.38 5.61
CA SER A 95 -16.26 -2.24 5.40
C SER A 95 -16.73 -3.21 4.32
N THR A 96 -17.90 -3.81 4.52
CA THR A 96 -18.51 -4.69 3.52
C THR A 96 -19.65 -3.98 2.79
N TYR A 97 -19.96 -4.48 1.57
CA TYR A 97 -21.09 -4.01 0.79
C TYR A 97 -22.39 -4.05 1.60
N GLU A 98 -22.64 -5.15 2.30
CA GLU A 98 -23.87 -5.35 3.07
C GLU A 98 -23.99 -4.35 4.23
N GLN A 99 -22.87 -4.02 4.88
CA GLN A 99 -22.84 -3.00 5.95
C GLN A 99 -23.15 -1.61 5.41
N GLU A 100 -22.56 -1.25 4.27
CA GLU A 100 -22.81 0.05 3.65
C GLU A 100 -24.24 0.14 3.11
N HIS A 101 -24.73 -0.90 2.47
CA HIS A 101 -26.08 -0.98 1.94
C HIS A 101 -27.17 -0.96 3.04
N ALA A 102 -26.98 -1.71 4.11
CA ALA A 102 -27.92 -1.71 5.24
C ALA A 102 -28.05 -0.36 5.94
N THR A 103 -26.95 0.42 5.94
CA THR A 103 -26.94 1.74 6.55
C THR A 103 -27.54 2.80 5.63
N TYR A 104 -27.44 2.61 4.33
CA TYR A 104 -27.87 3.56 3.28
C TYR A 104 -28.61 2.88 2.15
N PRO A 105 -29.86 2.44 2.38
CA PRO A 105 -30.68 1.77 1.37
C PRO A 105 -30.90 2.64 0.13
N GLU A 106 -30.90 3.96 0.27
CA GLU A 106 -31.03 4.92 -0.82
C GLU A 106 -29.83 4.88 -1.78
N LEU A 107 -28.66 4.47 -1.32
CA LEU A 107 -27.49 4.30 -2.17
C LEU A 107 -27.54 3.01 -3.00
N ALA A 108 -28.47 2.12 -2.70
CA ALA A 108 -28.67 0.87 -3.46
C ALA A 108 -28.93 1.11 -4.94
N THR A 109 -29.55 2.22 -5.29
CA THR A 109 -29.81 2.60 -6.68
C THR A 109 -28.56 3.17 -7.38
N GLU A 110 -27.59 3.61 -6.62
CA GLU A 110 -26.32 4.13 -7.13
C GLU A 110 -25.27 3.04 -7.25
N PHE A 111 -25.40 1.94 -6.49
CA PHE A 111 -24.53 0.77 -6.63
C PHE A 111 -24.95 -0.03 -7.86
N ASN A 112 -24.50 0.38 -9.03
CA ASN A 112 -24.50 -0.48 -10.20
C ASN A 112 -23.55 -1.64 -9.93
N VAL A 113 -24.08 -2.70 -9.37
CA VAL A 113 -23.32 -3.90 -9.06
C VAL A 113 -22.85 -4.50 -10.38
N VAL A 114 -21.55 -4.55 -10.57
CA VAL A 114 -20.96 -5.32 -11.65
C VAL A 114 -21.20 -6.77 -11.32
N PHE A 115 -22.08 -7.42 -12.07
CA PHE A 115 -22.22 -8.88 -12.03
C PHE A 115 -20.92 -9.46 -12.55
N LEU A 116 -20.16 -10.09 -11.66
CA LEU A 116 -19.05 -10.91 -12.12
C LEU A 116 -19.62 -12.09 -12.92
N PRO A 117 -19.03 -12.42 -14.09
CA PRO A 117 -19.60 -13.43 -15.00
C PRO A 117 -19.83 -14.80 -14.37
N ASP A 118 -19.09 -15.11 -13.30
CA ASP A 118 -19.14 -16.40 -12.59
C ASP A 118 -20.29 -16.48 -11.57
N ALA A 119 -20.94 -15.35 -11.30
CA ALA A 119 -22.04 -15.28 -10.35
C ALA A 119 -23.37 -15.49 -11.05
N VAL A 120 -23.79 -16.72 -11.20
CA VAL A 120 -25.16 -17.04 -11.63
C VAL A 120 -26.12 -16.55 -10.56
N ASN A 121 -26.67 -15.35 -10.76
CA ASN A 121 -27.67 -14.69 -9.90
C ASN A 121 -27.25 -14.28 -8.49
N ASN A 122 -25.96 -14.25 -8.14
CA ASN A 122 -25.52 -13.85 -6.83
C ASN A 122 -24.51 -12.72 -6.89
N PHE A 123 -24.76 -11.68 -6.10
CA PHE A 123 -23.75 -10.68 -5.75
C PHE A 123 -22.61 -11.38 -5.04
N LEU A 124 -21.43 -11.36 -5.60
CA LEU A 124 -20.28 -11.82 -4.85
C LEU A 124 -20.08 -10.88 -3.65
N PRO A 125 -19.90 -11.42 -2.45
CA PRO A 125 -19.65 -10.60 -1.28
C PRO A 125 -18.41 -9.76 -1.52
N ALA A 126 -18.54 -8.45 -1.40
CA ALA A 126 -17.43 -7.52 -1.57
C ALA A 126 -17.17 -6.74 -0.29
N GLY A 127 -15.92 -6.36 -0.08
CA GLY A 127 -15.47 -5.54 1.04
C GLY A 127 -14.27 -4.70 0.63
N ARG A 128 -14.06 -3.60 1.33
CA ARG A 128 -13.02 -2.63 1.01
C ARG A 128 -12.34 -2.11 2.27
N VAL A 129 -11.12 -1.63 2.11
CA VAL A 129 -10.43 -0.87 3.13
C VAL A 129 -10.75 0.60 2.95
N VAL A 130 -11.27 1.22 4.00
CA VAL A 130 -11.64 2.63 3.99
C VAL A 130 -10.40 3.47 4.22
N TRP A 131 -10.10 4.37 3.29
CA TRP A 131 -9.00 5.31 3.41
C TRP A 131 -9.40 6.50 4.28
N SER A 132 -9.82 7.60 3.67
CA SER A 132 -10.33 8.76 4.41
C SER A 132 -11.16 9.64 3.49
N ALA A 133 -12.05 10.45 4.09
CA ALA A 133 -12.70 11.50 3.34
C ALA A 133 -11.71 12.65 3.13
N GLN A 134 -11.55 13.06 1.88
CA GLN A 134 -10.73 14.22 1.54
C GLN A 134 -11.51 15.51 1.88
N SER A 135 -10.92 16.35 2.71
CA SER A 135 -11.52 17.65 3.09
C SER A 135 -11.21 18.78 2.10
N SER A 136 -10.22 18.56 1.22
CA SER A 136 -9.76 19.55 0.23
C SER A 136 -9.12 18.86 -0.99
N GLY A 137 -8.85 19.58 -2.05
CA GLY A 137 -8.21 19.08 -3.26
C GLY A 137 -9.19 18.43 -4.25
N TYR A 138 -8.64 17.88 -5.33
CA TYR A 138 -9.39 17.33 -6.46
C TYR A 138 -10.36 16.20 -6.03
N TYR A 139 -9.91 15.29 -5.18
CA TYR A 139 -10.70 14.13 -4.75
C TYR A 139 -11.78 14.46 -3.71
N ARG A 140 -11.84 15.69 -3.22
CA ARG A 140 -12.85 16.13 -2.24
C ARG A 140 -14.27 15.79 -2.69
N ASN A 141 -14.62 16.06 -3.94
CA ASN A 141 -15.97 15.87 -4.45
C ASN A 141 -16.39 14.39 -4.50
N TYR A 142 -15.42 13.48 -4.55
CA TYR A 142 -15.65 12.04 -4.63
C TYR A 142 -15.58 11.37 -3.26
N CYS A 143 -14.62 11.78 -2.43
CA CYS A 143 -14.31 11.10 -1.16
C CYS A 143 -14.96 11.75 0.06
N MET A 144 -15.56 12.95 -0.09
CA MET A 144 -16.23 13.58 1.04
C MET A 144 -17.46 12.81 1.50
N ALA A 145 -17.49 12.53 2.79
CA ALA A 145 -18.72 12.30 3.48
C ALA A 145 -19.59 13.57 3.40
N ASN A 146 -20.81 13.46 2.94
CA ASN A 146 -21.77 14.54 3.11
C ASN A 146 -22.04 14.67 4.62
N SER A 147 -21.51 15.71 5.24
CA SER A 147 -21.46 15.90 6.70
C SER A 147 -22.80 15.87 7.40
N SER A 148 -23.90 16.02 6.65
CA SER A 148 -25.26 16.02 7.20
C SER A 148 -25.91 14.64 7.27
N LEU A 149 -25.36 13.61 6.65
CA LEU A 149 -26.07 12.35 6.46
C LEU A 149 -25.33 11.10 6.89
N GLN A 150 -24.02 11.18 7.29
CA GLN A 150 -23.24 9.93 7.31
C GLN A 150 -22.12 9.83 8.33
N PRO A 151 -21.89 8.66 8.96
CA PRO A 151 -20.58 8.29 9.45
C PRO A 151 -19.59 8.28 8.25
N MET A 152 -18.46 8.97 8.41
CA MET A 152 -17.42 9.13 7.34
C MET A 152 -16.96 7.81 6.72
N LYS A 153 -17.09 6.71 7.47
CA LYS A 153 -16.70 5.36 7.10
C LYS A 153 -17.30 4.88 5.78
N PHE A 154 -18.53 5.26 5.47
CA PHE A 154 -19.27 4.67 4.34
C PHE A 154 -19.17 5.43 3.03
N ARG A 155 -18.67 6.68 3.07
CA ARG A 155 -18.50 7.51 1.86
C ARG A 155 -17.04 7.87 1.55
N ALA A 156 -16.11 7.52 2.44
CA ALA A 156 -14.69 7.73 2.17
C ALA A 156 -14.23 6.85 0.99
N CYS A 157 -13.23 7.33 0.27
CA CYS A 157 -12.57 6.53 -0.76
C CYS A 157 -11.81 5.34 -0.17
N SER A 158 -11.48 4.41 -1.04
CA SER A 158 -10.43 3.40 -0.83
C SER A 158 -9.25 3.71 -1.71
N VAL A 159 -8.05 3.36 -1.26
CA VAL A 159 -6.86 3.33 -2.09
C VAL A 159 -6.43 1.89 -2.30
N SER A 160 -5.88 1.59 -3.47
CA SER A 160 -5.44 0.23 -3.82
C SER A 160 -4.37 -0.30 -2.86
N GLU A 161 -3.49 0.57 -2.32
CA GLU A 161 -2.56 0.24 -1.24
C GLU A 161 -3.26 -0.46 -0.07
N GLY A 162 -4.37 0.12 0.40
CA GLY A 162 -5.14 -0.45 1.49
C GLY A 162 -5.76 -1.80 1.16
N ILE A 163 -6.14 -2.01 -0.09
CA ILE A 163 -6.67 -3.30 -0.54
C ILE A 163 -5.54 -4.35 -0.55
N GLY A 164 -4.38 -4.03 -1.11
CA GLY A 164 -3.22 -4.93 -1.13
C GLY A 164 -2.77 -5.34 0.28
N TYR A 165 -2.53 -4.36 1.16
CA TYR A 165 -2.20 -4.62 2.57
C TYR A 165 -3.30 -5.39 3.30
N GLY A 166 -4.56 -5.03 3.06
CA GLY A 166 -5.70 -5.71 3.64
C GLY A 166 -5.79 -7.18 3.26
N MET A 167 -5.56 -7.51 1.99
CA MET A 167 -5.52 -8.89 1.51
C MET A 167 -4.37 -9.68 2.13
N LEU A 168 -3.16 -9.10 2.23
CA LEU A 168 -2.04 -9.72 2.92
C LEU A 168 -2.35 -9.97 4.40
N LEU A 169 -2.87 -8.97 5.11
CA LEU A 169 -3.25 -9.09 6.52
C LEU A 169 -4.33 -10.16 6.73
N ALA A 170 -5.34 -10.20 5.88
CA ALA A 170 -6.41 -11.20 5.94
C ALA A 170 -5.85 -12.62 5.72
N TYR A 171 -4.98 -12.80 4.72
CA TYR A 171 -4.33 -14.08 4.46
C TYR A 171 -3.55 -14.58 5.69
N PHE A 172 -2.66 -13.76 6.24
CA PHE A 172 -1.82 -14.17 7.37
C PHE A 172 -2.59 -14.37 8.68
N ASN A 173 -3.75 -13.72 8.84
CA ASN A 173 -4.65 -13.96 9.96
C ASN A 173 -5.66 -15.10 9.73
N GLY A 174 -5.66 -15.75 8.57
CA GLY A 174 -6.60 -16.81 8.23
C GLY A 174 -8.04 -16.32 8.04
N ASP A 175 -8.22 -15.07 7.73
CA ASP A 175 -9.52 -14.42 7.52
C ASP A 175 -9.92 -14.48 6.04
N ASP A 176 -10.32 -15.67 5.62
CA ASP A 176 -10.63 -15.95 4.22
C ASP A 176 -11.86 -15.14 3.72
N ASP A 177 -12.82 -14.83 4.60
CA ASP A 177 -13.98 -14.00 4.22
C ASP A 177 -13.53 -12.57 3.86
N ALA A 178 -12.73 -11.92 4.70
CA ALA A 178 -12.22 -10.59 4.40
C ALA A 178 -11.33 -10.59 3.14
N PHE A 179 -10.50 -11.63 2.96
CA PHE A 179 -9.68 -11.79 1.75
C PHE A 179 -10.54 -11.86 0.49
N ILE A 180 -11.51 -12.76 0.45
CA ILE A 180 -12.40 -12.97 -0.70
C ILE A 180 -13.18 -11.69 -1.01
N ARG A 181 -13.66 -10.98 -0.01
CA ARG A 181 -14.40 -9.73 -0.17
C ARG A 181 -13.55 -8.63 -0.82
N MET A 182 -12.29 -8.47 -0.39
CA MET A 182 -11.37 -7.51 -1.00
C MET A 182 -10.96 -7.92 -2.41
N TRP A 183 -10.74 -9.21 -2.65
CA TRP A 183 -10.48 -9.72 -3.99
C TRP A 183 -11.65 -9.48 -4.95
N ASN A 184 -12.90 -9.71 -4.50
CA ASN A 184 -14.09 -9.42 -5.31
C ASN A 184 -14.24 -7.92 -5.60
N TYR A 185 -13.91 -7.06 -4.63
CA TYR A 185 -13.87 -5.61 -4.83
C TYR A 185 -12.87 -5.24 -5.94
N THR A 186 -11.66 -5.78 -5.89
CA THR A 186 -10.63 -5.58 -6.91
C THR A 186 -11.11 -6.05 -8.31
N ARG A 187 -11.67 -7.26 -8.39
CA ARG A 187 -12.22 -7.81 -9.65
C ARG A 187 -13.31 -6.89 -10.22
N GLY A 188 -14.21 -6.43 -9.38
CA GLY A 188 -15.30 -5.56 -9.77
C GLY A 188 -14.78 -4.25 -10.40
N TYR A 189 -13.84 -3.57 -9.78
CA TYR A 189 -13.26 -2.33 -10.31
C TYR A 189 -12.47 -2.54 -11.60
N ARG A 190 -11.68 -3.60 -11.69
CA ARG A 190 -10.94 -3.94 -12.91
C ARG A 190 -11.87 -4.25 -14.09
N LEU A 191 -12.96 -4.96 -13.85
CA LEU A 191 -13.97 -5.24 -14.89
C LEU A 191 -14.69 -3.96 -15.32
N TYR A 192 -15.07 -3.12 -14.37
CA TYR A 192 -15.75 -1.86 -14.65
C TYR A 192 -14.87 -0.91 -15.47
N SER A 193 -13.63 -0.73 -15.07
CA SER A 193 -12.66 0.15 -15.77
C SER A 193 -12.05 -0.49 -17.02
N ASN A 194 -12.38 -1.76 -17.31
CA ASN A 194 -11.77 -2.55 -18.39
C ASN A 194 -10.23 -2.55 -18.31
N ARG A 195 -9.67 -2.65 -17.10
CA ARG A 195 -8.24 -2.61 -16.82
C ARG A 195 -7.73 -3.93 -16.28
N LYS A 196 -6.43 -4.15 -16.41
CA LYS A 196 -5.75 -5.31 -15.83
C LYS A 196 -5.24 -5.02 -14.41
N LEU A 197 -4.89 -3.75 -14.12
CA LEU A 197 -4.42 -3.27 -12.82
C LEU A 197 -5.53 -2.57 -12.06
N MET A 198 -5.38 -2.42 -10.76
CA MET A 198 -6.37 -1.75 -9.90
C MET A 198 -6.21 -0.24 -10.01
N PRO A 199 -7.29 0.56 -10.20
CA PRO A 199 -7.23 2.00 -10.01
C PRO A 199 -6.72 2.34 -8.61
N TRP A 200 -5.75 3.28 -8.50
CA TRP A 200 -5.13 3.58 -7.21
C TRP A 200 -6.11 4.19 -6.20
N ILE A 201 -7.18 4.84 -6.69
CA ILE A 201 -8.24 5.41 -5.85
C ILE A 201 -9.61 5.02 -6.37
N THR A 202 -10.50 4.63 -5.48
CA THR A 202 -11.86 4.16 -5.78
C THR A 202 -12.85 4.74 -4.78
N VAL A 203 -14.13 4.87 -5.20
CA VAL A 203 -15.19 5.45 -4.37
C VAL A 203 -16.12 4.36 -3.88
N SER A 204 -16.02 3.94 -2.63
CA SER A 204 -16.94 2.99 -2.02
C SER A 204 -17.21 1.79 -2.94
N PHE A 205 -18.45 1.30 -3.00
CA PHE A 205 -18.92 0.30 -3.98
C PHE A 205 -19.56 0.94 -5.22
N HIS A 206 -19.37 2.24 -5.36
CA HIS A 206 -19.86 3.00 -6.51
C HIS A 206 -18.80 2.95 -7.61
N TRP A 207 -19.06 2.19 -8.66
CA TRP A 207 -18.15 1.99 -9.80
C TRP A 207 -17.93 3.29 -10.61
N THR A 208 -17.47 4.33 -9.94
CA THR A 208 -17.14 5.61 -10.56
C THR A 208 -15.63 5.73 -10.65
N GLU A 209 -15.14 5.99 -11.84
CA GLU A 209 -13.75 6.32 -12.06
C GLU A 209 -13.44 7.69 -11.45
N VAL A 210 -12.51 7.71 -10.53
CA VAL A 210 -11.97 8.95 -9.97
C VAL A 210 -10.64 9.24 -10.63
N ASP A 211 -9.82 8.21 -10.74
CA ASP A 211 -8.53 8.20 -11.39
C ASP A 211 -8.22 6.77 -11.82
N ASN A 212 -7.93 6.59 -13.10
CA ASN A 212 -7.74 5.27 -13.69
C ASN A 212 -6.29 4.77 -13.64
N SER A 213 -5.35 5.57 -13.16
CA SER A 213 -3.97 5.12 -13.02
C SER A 213 -3.83 4.06 -11.93
N SER A 214 -2.84 3.20 -12.06
CA SER A 214 -2.48 2.25 -11.04
C SER A 214 -1.44 2.81 -10.07
N ALA A 215 -1.25 2.11 -8.95
CA ALA A 215 -0.12 2.30 -8.04
C ALA A 215 0.58 0.95 -7.83
N THR A 216 1.81 0.86 -8.27
CA THR A 216 2.54 -0.41 -8.43
C THR A 216 2.71 -1.17 -7.12
N ASP A 217 2.85 -0.48 -5.98
CA ASP A 217 2.92 -1.12 -4.66
C ASP A 217 1.70 -1.97 -4.36
N ALA A 218 0.54 -1.46 -4.71
CA ALA A 218 -0.72 -2.16 -4.51
C ALA A 218 -0.88 -3.36 -5.47
N ASP A 219 -0.51 -3.19 -6.73
CA ASP A 219 -0.60 -4.24 -7.72
C ASP A 219 0.33 -5.41 -7.39
N GLU A 220 1.55 -5.12 -6.91
CA GLU A 220 2.47 -6.13 -6.37
C GLU A 220 1.89 -6.86 -5.14
N ASP A 221 1.30 -6.13 -4.20
CA ASP A 221 0.75 -6.71 -2.96
C ASP A 221 -0.50 -7.55 -3.22
N ILE A 222 -1.39 -7.10 -4.11
CA ILE A 222 -2.57 -7.86 -4.53
C ILE A 222 -2.14 -9.17 -5.24
N ALA A 223 -1.23 -9.08 -6.20
CA ALA A 223 -0.70 -10.26 -6.88
C ALA A 223 -0.03 -11.24 -5.92
N THR A 224 0.76 -10.72 -4.96
CA THR A 224 1.38 -11.51 -3.90
C THR A 224 0.36 -12.24 -3.05
N ALA A 225 -0.67 -11.53 -2.59
CA ALA A 225 -1.74 -12.11 -1.78
C ALA A 225 -2.49 -13.23 -2.53
N LEU A 226 -2.74 -13.04 -3.82
CA LEU A 226 -3.35 -14.06 -4.68
C LEU A 226 -2.46 -15.30 -4.85
N ILE A 227 -1.15 -15.13 -5.02
CA ILE A 227 -0.18 -16.24 -5.08
C ILE A 227 -0.14 -17.01 -3.76
N LEU A 228 -0.17 -16.31 -2.64
CA LEU A 228 -0.21 -16.95 -1.32
C LEU A 228 -1.50 -17.78 -1.15
N MET A 229 -2.64 -17.26 -1.59
CA MET A 229 -3.89 -17.99 -1.56
C MET A 229 -3.89 -19.18 -2.53
N TYR A 230 -3.28 -19.03 -3.72
CA TYR A 230 -3.03 -20.15 -4.63
C TYR A 230 -2.31 -21.31 -3.91
N PHE A 231 -1.19 -21.03 -3.25
CA PHE A 231 -0.45 -22.09 -2.53
C PHE A 231 -1.25 -22.69 -1.38
N LYS A 232 -2.04 -21.87 -0.68
CA LYS A 232 -2.95 -22.36 0.36
C LYS A 232 -3.98 -23.35 -0.20
N MET A 233 -4.62 -23.01 -1.32
CA MET A 233 -5.62 -23.89 -1.95
C MET A 233 -4.97 -25.17 -2.51
N VAL A 234 -3.78 -25.08 -3.09
CA VAL A 234 -3.00 -26.26 -3.51
C VAL A 234 -2.73 -27.18 -2.31
N ALA A 235 -2.30 -26.65 -1.18
CA ALA A 235 -2.05 -27.41 0.04
C ALA A 235 -3.31 -28.07 0.61
N LEU A 236 -4.48 -27.46 0.41
CA LEU A 236 -5.80 -28.02 0.77
C LEU A 236 -6.35 -29.00 -0.26
N GLY A 237 -5.70 -29.18 -1.40
CA GLY A 237 -6.16 -30.06 -2.49
C GLY A 237 -7.25 -29.47 -3.38
N ASP A 238 -7.61 -28.21 -3.19
CA ASP A 238 -8.58 -27.51 -4.06
C ASP A 238 -7.88 -26.85 -5.26
N VAL A 239 -7.51 -27.67 -6.22
CA VAL A 239 -6.80 -27.25 -7.43
C VAL A 239 -7.63 -26.31 -8.30
N ASN A 240 -8.96 -26.45 -8.31
CA ASN A 240 -9.83 -25.60 -9.12
C ASN A 240 -9.80 -24.16 -8.60
N THR A 241 -10.04 -23.96 -7.32
CA THR A 241 -9.97 -22.64 -6.68
C THR A 241 -8.55 -22.08 -6.75
N ALA A 242 -7.52 -22.91 -6.56
CA ALA A 242 -6.13 -22.51 -6.71
C ALA A 242 -5.88 -21.89 -8.09
N ASN A 243 -6.30 -22.54 -9.17
CA ASN A 243 -6.10 -22.04 -10.54
C ASN A 243 -6.83 -20.72 -10.81
N ILE A 244 -7.95 -20.44 -10.14
CA ILE A 244 -8.64 -19.15 -10.27
C ILE A 244 -7.77 -18.04 -9.66
N TYR A 245 -7.22 -18.25 -8.46
CA TYR A 245 -6.32 -17.30 -7.82
C TYR A 245 -5.04 -17.07 -8.64
N LEU A 246 -4.44 -18.15 -9.16
CA LEU A 246 -3.24 -18.04 -10.00
C LEU A 246 -3.55 -17.28 -11.30
N GLY A 247 -4.68 -17.53 -11.95
CA GLY A 247 -5.10 -16.83 -13.16
C GLY A 247 -5.25 -15.33 -12.97
N ASP A 248 -5.85 -14.91 -11.86
CA ASP A 248 -5.94 -13.49 -11.51
C ASP A 248 -4.56 -12.90 -11.15
N ALA A 249 -3.73 -13.63 -10.40
CA ALA A 249 -2.36 -13.20 -10.10
C ALA A 249 -1.54 -13.00 -11.38
N LEU A 250 -1.59 -13.94 -12.32
CA LEU A 250 -0.89 -13.83 -13.61
C LEU A 250 -1.39 -12.66 -14.46
N THR A 251 -2.66 -12.27 -14.31
CA THR A 251 -3.17 -11.06 -14.97
C THR A 251 -2.47 -9.80 -14.45
N PHE A 252 -2.29 -9.69 -13.13
CA PHE A 252 -1.51 -8.60 -12.53
C PHE A 252 -0.03 -8.68 -12.94
N ILE A 253 0.59 -9.83 -12.78
CA ILE A 253 2.01 -10.05 -13.08
C ILE A 253 2.38 -9.63 -14.51
N ASN A 254 1.58 -10.08 -15.50
CA ASN A 254 1.79 -9.68 -16.88
C ASN A 254 1.61 -8.17 -17.09
N ALA A 255 0.61 -7.58 -16.44
CA ALA A 255 0.36 -6.14 -16.58
C ALA A 255 1.44 -5.29 -15.89
N ILE A 256 1.93 -5.70 -14.71
CA ILE A 256 3.07 -5.05 -14.03
C ILE A 256 4.30 -5.11 -14.95
N TRP A 257 4.60 -6.28 -15.54
CA TRP A 257 5.72 -6.39 -16.47
C TRP A 257 5.59 -5.45 -17.66
N ASP A 258 4.44 -5.45 -18.30
CA ASP A 258 4.19 -4.69 -19.53
C ASP A 258 4.14 -3.17 -19.31
N LEU A 259 3.63 -2.74 -18.13
CA LEU A 259 3.25 -1.35 -17.88
C LEU A 259 4.09 -0.65 -16.81
N GLU A 260 4.64 -1.39 -15.86
CA GLU A 260 5.28 -0.80 -14.67
C GLU A 260 6.77 -1.16 -14.52
N VAL A 261 7.31 -2.08 -15.34
CA VAL A 261 8.75 -2.34 -15.40
C VAL A 261 9.39 -1.52 -16.50
N ASN A 262 10.45 -0.80 -16.19
CA ASN A 262 11.26 -0.12 -17.18
C ASN A 262 12.09 -1.16 -17.96
N PRO A 263 11.86 -1.36 -19.27
CA PRO A 263 12.51 -2.43 -20.01
C PRO A 263 14.02 -2.22 -20.21
N ALA A 264 14.51 -0.98 -20.06
CA ALA A 264 15.92 -0.66 -20.23
C ALA A 264 16.73 -0.82 -18.94
N THR A 265 16.14 -0.47 -17.79
CA THR A 265 16.84 -0.45 -16.50
C THR A 265 16.39 -1.57 -15.56
N LEU A 266 15.25 -2.19 -15.84
CA LEU A 266 14.56 -3.14 -14.96
C LEU A 266 14.15 -2.52 -13.60
N LEU A 267 14.11 -1.20 -13.49
CA LEU A 267 13.54 -0.53 -12.33
C LEU A 267 12.00 -0.47 -12.45
N ILE A 268 11.33 -0.43 -11.33
CA ILE A 268 9.86 -0.38 -11.26
C ILE A 268 9.41 1.07 -11.24
N TYR A 269 8.51 1.43 -12.17
CA TYR A 269 7.81 2.70 -12.16
C TYR A 269 6.80 2.77 -11.01
N SER A 270 6.37 3.98 -10.65
CA SER A 270 5.42 4.16 -9.56
C SER A 270 3.96 3.93 -9.95
N GLY A 271 3.69 3.67 -11.21
CA GLY A 271 2.37 3.37 -11.78
C GLY A 271 2.43 3.23 -13.29
N ASP A 272 1.30 2.96 -13.90
CA ASP A 272 1.18 2.66 -15.33
C ASP A 272 1.05 3.90 -16.24
N GLU A 273 0.92 5.09 -15.69
CA GLU A 273 0.81 6.33 -16.47
C GLU A 273 2.13 6.78 -17.09
N ASP A 274 2.03 7.46 -18.23
CA ASP A 274 3.18 7.99 -18.97
C ASP A 274 3.98 9.03 -18.17
N LEU A 275 3.36 9.70 -17.21
CA LEU A 275 4.04 10.67 -16.36
C LEU A 275 5.18 10.05 -15.53
N TRP A 276 5.08 8.76 -15.19
CA TRP A 276 6.11 8.01 -14.47
C TRP A 276 7.25 7.51 -15.38
N LYS A 277 7.00 7.50 -16.71
CA LYS A 277 7.85 6.87 -17.75
C LYS A 277 8.65 7.87 -18.60
N GLY A 278 8.62 9.14 -18.24
CA GLY A 278 9.28 10.21 -18.98
C GLY A 278 10.80 10.05 -19.10
N THR A 279 11.46 11.02 -19.71
CA THR A 279 12.93 11.01 -19.90
C THR A 279 13.73 11.02 -18.61
N ASN A 280 13.13 11.53 -17.53
CA ASN A 280 13.70 11.57 -16.20
C ASN A 280 12.70 10.93 -15.21
N PRO A 281 12.60 9.61 -15.20
CA PRO A 281 11.66 8.92 -14.32
C PRO A 281 12.03 9.14 -12.86
N VAL A 282 11.01 9.28 -12.02
CA VAL A 282 11.14 9.38 -10.57
C VAL A 282 10.54 8.12 -9.96
N TYR A 283 11.27 7.53 -9.04
CA TYR A 283 10.97 6.24 -8.43
C TYR A 283 10.59 6.40 -6.96
N ASN A 284 9.61 5.63 -6.53
CA ASN A 284 9.27 5.44 -5.14
C ASN A 284 9.84 4.09 -4.65
N LEU A 285 10.90 4.14 -3.85
CA LEU A 285 11.53 2.91 -3.37
C LEU A 285 10.68 2.10 -2.39
N SER A 286 9.65 2.69 -1.81
CA SER A 286 8.69 1.95 -0.99
C SER A 286 7.77 1.03 -1.81
N TYR A 287 7.71 1.21 -3.12
CA TYR A 287 7.00 0.36 -4.06
C TYR A 287 7.79 -0.89 -4.45
N PHE A 288 9.05 -0.96 -4.08
CA PHE A 288 9.85 -2.15 -4.30
C PHE A 288 9.48 -3.25 -3.29
N SER A 289 8.85 -4.31 -3.75
CA SER A 289 8.49 -5.50 -2.97
C SER A 289 9.32 -6.71 -3.37
N PRO A 290 10.47 -6.97 -2.72
CA PRO A 290 11.34 -8.09 -3.10
C PRO A 290 10.65 -9.45 -3.00
N VAL A 291 9.77 -9.63 -2.02
CA VAL A 291 9.00 -10.87 -1.85
C VAL A 291 8.06 -11.09 -3.03
N ALA A 292 7.38 -10.04 -3.51
CA ALA A 292 6.53 -10.10 -4.69
C ALA A 292 7.33 -10.57 -5.92
N LEU A 293 8.47 -9.94 -6.19
CA LEU A 293 9.32 -10.28 -7.34
C LEU A 293 9.84 -11.73 -7.32
N ARG A 294 10.13 -12.25 -6.12
CA ARG A 294 10.52 -13.66 -5.97
C ARG A 294 9.34 -14.61 -6.23
N LEU A 295 8.15 -14.24 -5.80
CA LEU A 295 6.95 -15.01 -6.05
C LEU A 295 6.55 -14.96 -7.52
N PHE A 296 6.70 -13.80 -8.17
CA PHE A 296 6.49 -13.68 -9.61
C PHE A 296 7.45 -14.58 -10.39
N ALA A 297 8.74 -14.55 -10.05
CA ALA A 297 9.75 -15.44 -10.66
C ALA A 297 9.42 -16.93 -10.44
N LEU A 298 8.68 -17.29 -9.40
CA LEU A 298 8.29 -18.66 -9.08
C LEU A 298 7.11 -19.15 -9.91
N VAL A 299 6.11 -18.27 -10.15
CA VAL A 299 4.82 -18.68 -10.71
C VAL A 299 4.59 -18.23 -12.16
N ASP A 300 5.33 -17.23 -12.62
CA ASP A 300 5.16 -16.68 -13.98
C ASP A 300 5.76 -17.65 -15.02
N PRO A 301 4.93 -18.20 -15.92
CA PRO A 301 5.40 -19.12 -16.93
C PRO A 301 6.11 -18.44 -18.11
N ASN A 302 6.11 -17.09 -18.19
CA ASN A 302 6.68 -16.37 -19.31
C ASN A 302 8.20 -16.18 -19.13
N PRO A 303 9.04 -16.90 -19.91
CA PRO A 303 10.49 -16.82 -19.75
C PRO A 303 11.09 -15.47 -20.16
N ALA A 304 10.33 -14.60 -20.84
CA ALA A 304 10.76 -13.25 -21.19
C ALA A 304 10.70 -12.29 -19.99
N HIS A 305 9.94 -12.63 -18.96
CA HIS A 305 9.80 -11.80 -17.76
C HIS A 305 10.96 -12.08 -16.79
N ASN A 306 11.97 -11.23 -16.85
CA ASN A 306 13.19 -11.38 -16.03
C ASN A 306 12.99 -10.79 -14.62
N TRP A 307 12.10 -11.36 -13.81
CA TRP A 307 11.83 -10.92 -12.45
C TRP A 307 13.05 -10.94 -11.53
N THR A 308 13.95 -11.91 -11.73
CA THR A 308 15.25 -11.93 -11.03
C THR A 308 16.12 -10.73 -11.41
N GLY A 309 16.08 -10.32 -12.67
CA GLY A 309 16.75 -9.12 -13.14
C GLY A 309 16.20 -7.86 -12.49
N VAL A 310 14.86 -7.74 -12.39
CA VAL A 310 14.17 -6.64 -11.68
C VAL A 310 14.60 -6.61 -10.22
N LEU A 311 14.54 -7.73 -9.51
CA LEU A 311 14.98 -7.85 -8.11
C LEU A 311 16.44 -7.37 -7.93
N ASN A 312 17.32 -7.77 -8.82
CA ASN A 312 18.74 -7.38 -8.76
C ASN A 312 18.94 -5.88 -9.03
N ALA A 313 18.25 -5.34 -10.03
CA ALA A 313 18.31 -3.93 -10.39
C ALA A 313 17.80 -3.04 -9.23
N MET A 314 16.67 -3.42 -8.65
CA MET A 314 16.08 -2.68 -7.53
C MET A 314 16.98 -2.68 -6.29
N TYR A 315 17.58 -3.82 -5.91
CA TYR A 315 18.54 -3.84 -4.80
C TYR A 315 19.79 -3.02 -5.08
N ALA A 316 20.33 -3.08 -6.30
CA ALA A 316 21.47 -2.25 -6.68
C ALA A 316 21.12 -0.76 -6.59
N TYR A 317 19.93 -0.39 -7.05
CA TYR A 317 19.44 0.97 -6.97
C TYR A 317 19.21 1.44 -5.51
N MET A 318 18.63 0.60 -4.65
CA MET A 318 18.53 0.91 -3.22
C MET A 318 19.90 1.16 -2.58
N GLN A 319 20.89 0.34 -2.90
CA GLN A 319 22.25 0.53 -2.42
C GLN A 319 22.83 1.86 -2.90
N GLN A 320 22.67 2.18 -4.19
CA GLN A 320 23.11 3.45 -4.76
C GLN A 320 22.51 4.66 -4.02
N VAL A 321 21.20 4.65 -3.74
CA VAL A 321 20.53 5.73 -3.03
C VAL A 321 21.04 5.87 -1.59
N GLN A 322 21.23 4.77 -0.87
CA GLN A 322 21.76 4.79 0.49
C GLN A 322 23.22 5.24 0.56
N ASP A 323 24.04 4.85 -0.43
CA ASP A 323 25.46 5.20 -0.47
C ASP A 323 25.69 6.65 -0.87
N ALA A 324 24.80 7.22 -1.67
CA ALA A 324 24.84 8.62 -2.05
C ALA A 324 24.39 9.58 -0.94
N GLY A 325 23.65 9.09 0.06
CA GLY A 325 23.12 9.87 1.16
C GLY A 325 23.70 9.51 2.54
N THR A 326 22.89 9.67 3.56
CA THR A 326 23.25 9.38 4.97
C THR A 326 22.95 7.94 5.39
N GLY A 327 22.46 7.12 4.48
CA GLY A 327 22.02 5.72 4.73
C GLY A 327 20.50 5.57 4.89
N VAL A 328 19.74 6.67 4.98
CA VAL A 328 18.28 6.66 4.90
C VAL A 328 17.82 6.86 3.45
N PHE A 329 16.55 6.62 3.20
CA PHE A 329 15.95 6.82 1.88
C PHE A 329 15.15 8.12 1.84
N PRO A 330 15.16 8.84 0.70
CA PRO A 330 14.15 9.86 0.44
C PRO A 330 12.81 9.19 0.12
N ASP A 331 11.72 9.95 0.19
CA ASP A 331 10.43 9.45 -0.29
C ASP A 331 10.45 9.19 -1.81
N TRP A 332 11.19 10.02 -2.56
CA TRP A 332 11.28 9.92 -4.02
C TRP A 332 12.71 10.16 -4.50
N SER A 333 13.12 9.43 -5.54
CA SER A 333 14.46 9.53 -6.11
C SER A 333 14.44 9.40 -7.63
N ASP A 334 15.40 10.03 -8.32
CA ASP A 334 15.59 9.93 -9.78
C ASP A 334 16.47 8.74 -10.17
N ALA A 335 16.63 8.52 -11.46
CA ALA A 335 17.43 7.43 -12.00
C ALA A 335 18.93 7.46 -11.60
N THR A 336 19.42 8.61 -11.09
CA THR A 336 20.80 8.72 -10.58
C THR A 336 20.91 8.32 -9.11
N GLY A 337 19.78 8.06 -8.44
CA GLY A 337 19.72 7.77 -7.02
C GLY A 337 19.65 9.02 -6.12
N ALA A 338 19.58 10.19 -6.71
CA ALA A 338 19.38 11.43 -5.97
C ALA A 338 17.90 11.63 -5.62
N ALA A 339 17.64 12.27 -4.48
CA ALA A 339 16.29 12.65 -4.13
C ALA A 339 15.67 13.58 -5.18
N ALA A 340 14.45 13.31 -5.63
CA ALA A 340 13.81 14.02 -6.72
C ALA A 340 12.35 14.34 -6.42
N ASN A 341 11.88 15.48 -6.89
CA ASN A 341 10.48 15.86 -6.75
C ASN A 341 9.63 15.04 -7.74
N PRO A 342 8.64 14.26 -7.27
CA PRO A 342 7.78 13.50 -8.17
C PRO A 342 6.89 14.42 -9.01
N PRO A 343 6.42 13.93 -10.17
CA PRO A 343 5.55 14.71 -11.03
C PRO A 343 4.19 14.97 -10.37
N ASN A 344 3.50 16.01 -10.87
CA ASN A 344 2.11 16.36 -10.48
C ASN A 344 1.84 16.54 -8.98
N GLY A 345 2.85 16.98 -8.22
CA GLY A 345 2.64 17.23 -6.80
C GLY A 345 2.36 16.00 -5.94
N ALA A 346 2.70 14.79 -6.44
CA ALA A 346 2.51 13.55 -5.69
C ALA A 346 3.18 13.57 -4.31
N ALA A 347 4.24 14.38 -4.13
CA ALA A 347 4.87 14.62 -2.83
C ALA A 347 4.07 15.56 -1.91
N GLY A 348 2.95 16.10 -2.37
CA GLY A 348 2.23 17.16 -1.68
C GLY A 348 2.90 18.53 -1.80
N SER A 349 2.12 19.58 -1.67
CA SER A 349 2.60 20.97 -1.71
C SER A 349 2.34 21.66 -0.38
N GLY A 350 3.32 22.34 0.13
CA GLY A 350 3.18 23.23 1.28
C GLY A 350 4.25 23.05 2.36
N PRO A 351 4.49 24.10 3.16
CA PRO A 351 5.43 24.06 4.28
C PRO A 351 5.01 22.99 5.30
N GLY A 352 5.91 22.08 5.62
CA GLY A 352 5.68 21.00 6.59
C GLY A 352 4.82 19.83 6.07
N SER A 353 4.39 19.82 4.80
CA SER A 353 3.90 18.66 4.10
C SER A 353 5.07 17.92 3.45
N TRP A 354 4.86 16.85 2.87
CA TRP A 354 5.77 15.87 2.28
C TRP A 354 7.03 16.47 1.67
N THR A 355 8.11 16.26 2.35
CA THR A 355 9.42 16.66 1.84
C THR A 355 10.00 15.45 1.13
N TRP A 356 9.82 15.39 -0.17
CA TRP A 356 10.23 14.28 -1.04
C TRP A 356 11.72 13.86 -0.87
N TYR A 357 12.56 14.71 -0.33
CA TYR A 357 13.98 14.44 -0.04
C TYR A 357 14.25 13.90 1.37
N THR A 358 13.21 13.53 2.12
CA THR A 358 13.35 13.04 3.50
C THR A 358 12.82 11.62 3.64
N PHE A 359 13.27 10.95 4.69
CA PHE A 359 12.66 9.71 5.16
C PHE A 359 11.31 10.05 5.82
N ASN A 360 10.23 9.87 5.09
CA ASN A 360 8.91 10.32 5.48
C ASN A 360 7.84 9.29 5.12
N LYS A 361 6.70 9.73 4.60
CA LYS A 361 5.49 8.89 4.42
C LYS A 361 5.67 7.78 3.41
N GLU A 362 6.46 8.00 2.37
CA GLU A 362 6.73 6.94 1.41
C GLU A 362 7.80 5.99 1.94
N SER A 363 8.96 6.51 2.26
CA SER A 363 10.11 5.71 2.67
C SER A 363 9.93 4.98 4.01
N VAL A 364 9.01 5.41 4.87
CA VAL A 364 8.64 4.70 6.11
C VAL A 364 8.08 3.30 5.84
N ARG A 365 7.66 3.00 4.62
CA ARG A 365 7.19 1.68 4.18
C ARG A 365 8.33 0.74 3.75
N ILE A 366 9.52 1.26 3.44
CA ILE A 366 10.65 0.45 2.97
C ILE A 366 11.08 -0.62 3.98
N PRO A 367 11.23 -0.32 5.29
CA PRO A 367 11.73 -1.31 6.24
C PRO A 367 10.89 -2.58 6.33
N TRP A 368 9.55 -2.54 6.23
CA TRP A 368 8.76 -3.76 6.33
C TRP A 368 8.93 -4.66 5.10
N ARG A 369 9.01 -4.08 3.90
CA ARG A 369 9.22 -4.83 2.66
C ARG A 369 10.56 -5.56 2.65
N ILE A 370 11.61 -4.85 3.05
CA ILE A 370 12.96 -5.39 3.11
C ILE A 370 13.14 -6.37 4.28
N ALA A 371 12.53 -6.09 5.43
CA ALA A 371 12.53 -6.99 6.58
C ALA A 371 11.74 -8.28 6.27
N TRP A 372 10.67 -8.20 5.51
CA TRP A 372 9.93 -9.37 5.05
C TRP A 372 10.77 -10.25 4.14
N ASP A 373 11.49 -9.66 3.17
CA ASP A 373 12.41 -10.40 2.31
C ASP A 373 13.55 -11.05 3.11
N TYR A 374 14.15 -10.29 4.02
CA TYR A 374 15.17 -10.85 4.92
C TYR A 374 14.62 -11.98 5.78
N TYR A 375 13.45 -11.84 6.33
CA TYR A 375 12.82 -12.86 7.15
C TYR A 375 12.60 -14.18 6.39
N TRP A 376 12.16 -14.09 5.11
CA TRP A 376 11.86 -15.28 4.32
C TRP A 376 13.06 -15.89 3.60
N TYR A 377 13.99 -15.08 3.14
CA TYR A 377 15.02 -15.50 2.20
C TYR A 377 16.45 -15.28 2.73
N GLN A 378 16.64 -14.59 3.84
CA GLN A 378 17.96 -14.26 4.43
C GLN A 378 18.88 -13.58 3.41
N ASP A 379 18.33 -12.75 2.52
CA ASP A 379 19.10 -12.07 1.49
C ASP A 379 20.10 -11.09 2.14
N VAL A 380 21.36 -11.24 1.78
CA VAL A 380 22.43 -10.40 2.34
C VAL A 380 22.27 -8.92 1.94
N ARG A 381 21.61 -8.63 0.83
CA ARG A 381 21.31 -7.27 0.38
C ARG A 381 20.23 -6.64 1.24
N ALA A 382 19.19 -7.41 1.55
CA ALA A 382 18.17 -6.98 2.52
C ALA A 382 18.78 -6.70 3.88
N ALA A 383 19.66 -7.58 4.35
CA ALA A 383 20.42 -7.37 5.60
C ALA A 383 21.24 -6.07 5.54
N ALA A 384 21.93 -5.82 4.45
CA ALA A 384 22.75 -4.61 4.28
C ALA A 384 21.93 -3.33 4.33
N VAL A 385 20.77 -3.31 3.66
CA VAL A 385 19.82 -2.17 3.69
C VAL A 385 19.32 -1.91 5.10
N LEU A 386 18.84 -2.95 5.80
CA LEU A 386 18.33 -2.84 7.16
C LEU A 386 19.42 -2.39 8.15
N ASN A 387 20.61 -2.93 8.03
CA ASN A 387 21.73 -2.58 8.90
C ASN A 387 22.13 -1.11 8.77
N LYS A 388 22.18 -0.56 7.55
CA LYS A 388 22.46 0.87 7.34
C LYS A 388 21.41 1.75 8.01
N LEU A 389 20.11 1.43 7.84
CA LEU A 389 19.02 2.13 8.51
C LEU A 389 19.11 2.01 10.04
N ASN A 390 19.42 0.82 10.55
CA ASN A 390 19.54 0.58 11.99
C ASN A 390 20.72 1.35 12.60
N VAL A 391 21.88 1.29 11.99
CA VAL A 391 23.07 2.05 12.45
C VAL A 391 22.77 3.55 12.51
N PHE A 392 22.10 4.08 11.50
CA PHE A 392 21.70 5.49 11.48
C PHE A 392 20.80 5.83 12.68
N ILE A 393 19.68 5.14 12.86
CA ILE A 393 18.71 5.51 13.90
C ILE A 393 19.18 5.15 15.31
N ALA A 394 19.88 4.04 15.48
CA ALA A 394 20.46 3.64 16.77
C ALA A 394 21.51 4.67 17.24
N THR A 395 22.33 5.21 16.33
CA THR A 395 23.26 6.29 16.64
C THR A 395 22.52 7.56 17.05
N LYS A 396 21.51 7.99 16.29
CA LYS A 396 20.72 9.19 16.58
C LYS A 396 19.99 9.12 17.93
N SER A 397 19.46 7.95 18.26
CA SER A 397 18.68 7.70 19.47
C SER A 397 19.52 7.27 20.66
N THR A 398 20.85 7.13 20.51
CA THR A 398 21.73 6.47 21.52
C THR A 398 21.25 5.08 21.89
N ASN A 399 20.86 4.31 20.88
CA ASN A 399 20.28 2.95 20.97
C ASN A 399 19.03 2.86 21.85
N ASN A 400 18.24 3.95 21.92
CA ASN A 400 16.98 4.02 22.66
C ASN A 400 15.80 4.07 21.70
N PRO A 401 15.00 3.00 21.52
CA PRO A 401 13.85 2.98 20.63
C PRO A 401 12.69 3.87 21.10
N ASP A 402 12.65 4.29 22.37
CA ASP A 402 11.63 5.20 22.88
C ASP A 402 12.01 6.68 22.71
N SER A 403 13.15 6.93 22.07
CA SER A 403 13.63 8.29 21.83
C SER A 403 12.70 9.05 20.86
N PRO A 404 12.32 10.31 21.16
CA PRO A 404 11.50 11.12 20.26
C PRO A 404 12.16 11.40 18.89
N VAL A 405 13.46 11.17 18.75
CA VAL A 405 14.17 11.32 17.47
C VAL A 405 13.68 10.32 16.40
N LEU A 406 12.99 9.25 16.80
CA LEU A 406 12.37 8.33 15.86
C LEU A 406 11.23 8.97 15.04
N SER A 407 10.68 10.10 15.48
CA SER A 407 9.64 10.85 14.77
C SER A 407 10.17 11.96 13.87
N VAL A 408 11.49 12.10 13.76
CA VAL A 408 12.09 13.12 12.92
C VAL A 408 12.11 12.69 11.45
N ASN A 409 11.72 13.58 10.56
CA ASN A 409 11.87 13.37 9.12
C ASN A 409 13.32 13.69 8.73
N TYR A 410 14.17 12.69 8.68
CA TYR A 410 15.57 12.86 8.37
C TYR A 410 15.81 13.17 6.91
N SER A 411 16.61 14.20 6.62
CA SER A 411 17.06 14.47 5.27
C SER A 411 17.89 13.29 4.74
N TRP A 412 17.66 12.95 3.47
CA TRP A 412 18.40 11.90 2.78
C TRP A 412 19.91 12.16 2.71
N ASN A 413 20.31 13.39 2.46
CA ASN A 413 21.71 13.75 2.21
C ASN A 413 22.36 14.66 3.26
N LEU A 414 21.62 15.04 4.30
CA LEU A 414 22.14 15.85 5.39
C LEU A 414 21.95 15.12 6.71
N ASP A 415 22.98 15.15 7.56
CA ASP A 415 22.92 14.52 8.88
C ASP A 415 22.12 15.37 9.90
N VAL A 416 21.04 15.97 9.45
CA VAL A 416 20.11 16.77 10.26
C VAL A 416 18.67 16.40 9.90
N GLY A 417 17.76 16.59 10.85
CA GLY A 417 16.34 16.51 10.54
C GLY A 417 15.91 17.67 9.67
N ALA A 418 15.13 17.39 8.63
CA ALA A 418 14.61 18.44 7.75
C ALA A 418 13.51 19.26 8.43
N ASP A 419 12.84 18.68 9.42
CA ASP A 419 11.78 19.33 10.19
C ASP A 419 11.91 18.97 11.68
N ASN A 420 12.63 19.80 12.41
CA ASN A 420 12.84 19.62 13.85
C ASN A 420 11.59 19.92 14.70
N THR A 421 10.47 20.29 14.08
CA THR A 421 9.29 20.76 14.81
C THR A 421 8.23 19.69 15.02
N ARG A 422 8.39 18.49 14.43
CA ARG A 422 7.37 17.44 14.50
C ARG A 422 7.53 16.52 15.68
N ASN A 423 6.59 16.67 16.55
CA ASN A 423 6.09 15.73 17.57
C ASN A 423 7.09 15.20 18.60
N THR A 424 6.83 15.56 19.83
CA THR A 424 7.36 14.93 21.03
C THR A 424 6.88 13.48 21.26
N VAL A 425 5.99 12.97 20.39
CA VAL A 425 5.44 11.62 20.47
C VAL A 425 5.76 10.86 19.18
N VAL A 426 6.44 9.74 19.31
CA VAL A 426 6.76 8.86 18.18
C VAL A 426 5.46 8.28 17.63
N SER A 427 5.13 8.59 16.39
CA SER A 427 3.96 8.02 15.72
C SER A 427 4.18 6.53 15.43
N SER A 428 3.07 5.76 15.43
CA SER A 428 3.12 4.30 15.39
C SER A 428 3.85 3.75 14.18
N GLN A 429 3.64 4.34 13.00
CA GLN A 429 4.28 3.88 11.75
C GLN A 429 5.79 4.13 11.73
N TRP A 430 6.27 5.28 12.21
CA TRP A 430 7.72 5.56 12.31
C TRP A 430 8.38 4.65 13.32
N TYR A 431 7.76 4.50 14.47
CA TYR A 431 8.23 3.58 15.50
C TYR A 431 8.39 2.16 14.95
N ALA A 432 7.33 1.65 14.31
CA ALA A 432 7.30 0.31 13.74
C ALA A 432 8.35 0.12 12.64
N ALA A 433 8.52 1.12 11.76
CA ALA A 433 9.52 1.10 10.70
C ALA A 433 10.94 0.99 11.26
N TRP A 434 11.29 1.81 12.24
CA TRP A 434 12.60 1.74 12.88
C TRP A 434 12.82 0.45 13.67
N CYS A 435 11.76 -0.14 14.25
CA CYS A 435 11.84 -1.46 14.87
C CYS A 435 12.31 -2.53 13.89
N ALA A 436 11.73 -2.57 12.70
CA ALA A 436 12.05 -3.57 11.68
C ALA A 436 13.50 -3.54 11.24
N THR A 437 14.17 -2.38 11.34
CA THR A 437 15.58 -2.25 10.95
C THR A 437 16.53 -3.09 11.80
N GLY A 438 16.14 -3.42 13.03
CA GLY A 438 16.95 -4.27 13.93
C GLY A 438 16.96 -5.75 13.56
N LEU A 439 16.09 -6.19 12.65
CA LEU A 439 15.88 -7.61 12.37
C LEU A 439 17.15 -8.32 11.87
N SER A 440 17.99 -7.65 11.11
CA SER A 440 19.15 -8.26 10.47
C SER A 440 20.44 -8.25 11.26
N GLY A 441 20.52 -7.50 12.36
CA GLY A 441 21.81 -7.40 13.05
C GLY A 441 21.80 -6.76 14.45
N ASN A 442 20.65 -6.30 14.97
CA ASN A 442 20.56 -5.66 16.28
C ASN A 442 19.43 -6.27 17.13
N PRO A 443 19.63 -7.45 17.71
CA PRO A 443 18.58 -8.15 18.47
C PRO A 443 18.13 -7.37 19.71
N ASP A 444 19.02 -6.61 20.36
CA ASP A 444 18.65 -5.81 21.54
C ASP A 444 17.71 -4.68 21.17
N TRP A 445 18.01 -3.99 20.06
CA TRP A 445 17.11 -2.99 19.47
C TRP A 445 15.75 -3.61 19.11
N LEU A 446 15.78 -4.74 18.41
CA LEU A 446 14.56 -5.43 17.98
C LEU A 446 13.68 -5.81 19.17
N ASN A 447 14.27 -6.40 20.22
CA ASN A 447 13.54 -6.85 21.41
C ASN A 447 12.92 -5.69 22.19
N ALA A 448 13.69 -4.63 22.44
CA ALA A 448 13.20 -3.44 23.15
C ALA A 448 12.09 -2.77 22.34
N CYS A 449 12.29 -2.60 21.04
CA CYS A 449 11.36 -1.97 20.11
C CYS A 449 10.06 -2.78 19.95
N THR A 450 10.14 -4.10 19.82
CA THR A 450 8.95 -4.96 19.69
C THR A 450 8.08 -4.90 20.94
N THR A 451 8.69 -4.77 22.11
CA THR A 451 7.96 -4.56 23.37
C THR A 451 7.14 -3.27 23.32
N GLY A 452 7.74 -2.16 22.91
CA GLY A 452 7.04 -0.88 22.75
C GLY A 452 6.02 -0.90 21.61
N LEU A 453 6.28 -1.63 20.53
CA LEU A 453 5.33 -1.82 19.43
C LEU A 453 4.06 -2.52 19.91
N ASN A 454 4.22 -3.59 20.71
CA ASN A 454 3.10 -4.36 21.23
C ASN A 454 2.24 -3.60 22.26
N ALA A 455 2.73 -2.48 22.78
CA ALA A 455 1.94 -1.56 23.59
C ALA A 455 1.09 -0.58 22.76
N LYS A 456 1.27 -0.54 21.42
CA LYS A 456 0.52 0.32 20.52
C LYS A 456 -0.62 -0.45 19.88
N ALA A 457 -1.71 0.25 19.58
CA ALA A 457 -2.88 -0.33 18.93
C ALA A 457 -3.40 0.63 17.85
N PRO A 458 -4.03 0.09 16.79
CA PRO A 458 -4.81 0.89 15.86
C PRO A 458 -5.84 1.76 16.57
N SER A 459 -6.05 2.95 16.07
CA SER A 459 -6.96 3.92 16.67
C SER A 459 -8.34 3.88 16.00
N ASN A 460 -9.39 4.10 16.79
CA ASN A 460 -10.75 4.24 16.25
C ASN A 460 -10.94 5.63 15.62
N ASN A 461 -10.07 5.98 14.68
CA ASN A 461 -10.12 7.25 13.98
C ASN A 461 -9.93 7.03 12.48
N THR A 462 -10.95 7.35 11.69
CA THR A 462 -10.91 7.19 10.23
C THR A 462 -9.80 7.98 9.55
N SER A 463 -9.27 9.04 10.19
CA SER A 463 -8.11 9.77 9.68
C SER A 463 -6.76 9.08 9.94
N SER A 464 -6.77 7.99 10.70
CA SER A 464 -5.55 7.25 11.09
C SER A 464 -5.23 6.06 10.18
N TYR A 465 -5.90 5.94 9.03
CA TYR A 465 -5.72 4.82 8.11
C TYR A 465 -4.24 4.44 7.91
N PHE A 466 -3.42 5.42 7.50
CA PHE A 466 -2.01 5.17 7.18
C PHE A 466 -1.19 4.68 8.39
N SER A 467 -1.40 5.30 9.54
CA SER A 467 -0.72 4.89 10.77
C SER A 467 -1.14 3.52 11.23
N ASP A 468 -2.43 3.22 11.15
CA ASP A 468 -3.01 2.00 11.69
C ASP A 468 -2.72 0.80 10.80
N ILE A 469 -2.76 0.97 9.46
CA ILE A 469 -2.45 -0.13 8.55
C ILE A 469 -0.97 -0.50 8.62
N LEU A 470 -0.06 0.48 8.65
CA LEU A 470 1.37 0.21 8.79
C LEU A 470 1.71 -0.39 10.15
N LEU A 471 1.13 0.13 11.23
CA LEU A 471 1.29 -0.48 12.55
C LEU A 471 0.92 -1.96 12.52
N THR A 472 -0.21 -2.30 11.88
CA THR A 472 -0.71 -3.68 11.80
C THR A 472 0.18 -4.55 10.91
N MET A 473 0.66 -4.05 9.77
CA MET A 473 1.61 -4.75 8.89
C MET A 473 2.93 -5.07 9.61
N TYR A 474 3.51 -4.08 10.28
CA TYR A 474 4.74 -4.26 11.06
C TYR A 474 4.52 -5.19 12.25
N SER A 475 3.38 -5.08 12.94
CA SER A 475 3.04 -5.98 14.04
C SER A 475 2.92 -7.43 13.55
N ALA A 476 2.28 -7.66 12.40
CA ALA A 476 2.18 -8.99 11.81
C ALA A 476 3.56 -9.57 11.46
N LEU A 477 4.45 -8.78 10.87
CA LEU A 477 5.79 -9.21 10.52
C LEU A 477 6.65 -9.48 11.77
N LEU A 478 6.77 -8.48 12.65
CA LEU A 478 7.72 -8.53 13.77
C LEU A 478 7.30 -9.48 14.90
N ASN A 479 6.02 -9.80 14.99
CA ASN A 479 5.52 -10.84 15.89
C ASN A 479 5.49 -12.24 15.25
N GLY A 480 6.00 -12.39 14.01
CA GLY A 480 6.19 -13.69 13.37
C GLY A 480 4.94 -14.32 12.77
N LEU A 481 3.92 -13.51 12.49
CA LEU A 481 2.70 -13.99 11.82
C LEU A 481 2.92 -14.22 10.32
N MET A 482 3.76 -13.40 9.67
CA MET A 482 4.02 -13.46 8.23
C MET A 482 5.04 -14.54 7.87
N VAL A 483 4.74 -15.80 8.22
CA VAL A 483 5.59 -16.95 7.92
C VAL A 483 5.50 -17.36 6.45
N ARG A 484 6.60 -17.88 5.89
CA ARG A 484 6.63 -18.44 4.55
C ARG A 484 5.84 -19.74 4.50
N PRO A 485 4.79 -19.86 3.68
CA PRO A 485 3.87 -21.01 3.75
C PRO A 485 4.33 -22.24 2.95
N PHE A 486 5.44 -22.21 2.21
CA PHE A 486 5.94 -23.27 1.30
C PHE A 486 7.45 -23.36 1.30
#